data_5c92fb880699584dc6414e3140485f8f
#
_entry.id   5c92fb880699584dc6414e3140485f8f
#
_cell.length_a   1.000
_cell.length_b   1.000
_cell.length_c   1.000
_cell.angle_alpha   90.00
_cell.angle_beta   90.00
_cell.angle_gamma   90.00
#
_symmetry.space_group_name_H-M   'P 1'
#
loop_
_entity.id
_entity.type
_entity.pdbx_description
1 polymer ?
#
loop_
_entity_poly.entity_id
_entity_poly.type
_entity_poly.pdbx_seq_one_letter_code
_entity_poly.pdbx_strand_id
1 'polypeptide(L)'
;TYYGALLPKGPVKFVLGGSGHIAGVVNPPHKNKYGFWTNDELPETHEAWLAGAEQHEGSWWPHWQAWMTENGYADPAAEKLVPARQPGDGELEIIEPAPGRYVRMTIPEVLGEVPTSSKA
;
A
#
# COMPACT_ATOMS: atom_id res chain seq x y z
N THR A 1 -12.66 -5.07 10.71
CA THR A 1 -11.91 -4.03 9.96
C THR A 1 -12.32 -2.63 10.40
N TYR A 2 -13.62 -2.27 10.43
CA TYR A 2 -14.09 -0.93 10.78
C TYR A 2 -13.54 -0.41 12.12
N TYR A 3 -13.59 -1.20 13.16
CA TYR A 3 -13.10 -0.79 14.50
C TYR A 3 -11.61 -0.42 14.53
N GLY A 4 -10.83 -0.88 13.55
CA GLY A 4 -9.45 -0.43 13.37
C GLY A 4 -9.34 1.05 12.99
N ALA A 5 -10.35 1.61 12.33
CA ALA A 5 -10.39 3.02 11.97
C ALA A 5 -10.65 3.95 13.17
N LEU A 6 -11.16 3.41 14.29
CA LEU A 6 -11.43 4.19 15.50
C LEU A 6 -10.22 4.31 16.44
N LEU A 7 -9.11 3.61 16.16
CA LEU A 7 -7.93 3.60 17.02
C LEU A 7 -6.97 4.78 16.81
N PRO A 8 -6.71 5.24 15.57
CA PRO A 8 -5.81 6.37 15.34
C PRO A 8 -6.35 7.67 15.90
N LYS A 9 -5.45 8.54 16.38
CA LYS A 9 -5.81 9.88 16.91
C LYS A 9 -5.76 11.00 15.85
N GLY A 10 -5.22 10.69 14.69
CA GLY A 10 -5.13 11.63 13.56
C GLY A 10 -6.35 11.58 12.65
N PRO A 11 -6.33 12.33 11.54
CA PRO A 11 -7.39 12.25 10.52
C PRO A 11 -7.52 10.84 9.96
N VAL A 12 -8.72 10.31 9.95
CA VAL A 12 -9.03 8.99 9.40
C VAL A 12 -10.21 9.10 8.45
N LYS A 13 -10.08 8.53 7.27
CA LYS A 13 -11.19 8.31 6.35
C LYS A 13 -11.33 6.81 6.13
N PHE A 14 -12.45 6.25 6.54
CA PHE A 14 -12.75 4.84 6.28
C PHE A 14 -13.49 4.70 4.96
N VAL A 15 -13.05 3.77 4.13
CA VAL A 15 -13.68 3.42 2.85
C VAL A 15 -14.00 1.93 2.84
N LEU A 16 -15.24 1.59 2.51
CA LEU A 16 -15.66 0.20 2.37
C LEU A 16 -15.70 -0.17 0.89
N GLY A 17 -14.84 -1.09 0.46
CA GLY A 17 -14.84 -1.60 -0.91
C GLY A 17 -16.02 -2.54 -1.19
N GLY A 18 -16.60 -2.45 -2.38
CA GLY A 18 -17.77 -3.22 -2.81
C GLY A 18 -17.49 -4.65 -3.26
N SER A 19 -16.30 -5.17 -3.00
CA SER A 19 -15.92 -6.55 -3.32
C SER A 19 -14.96 -7.10 -2.26
N GLY A 20 -14.51 -8.35 -2.45
CA GLY A 20 -13.59 -9.00 -1.51
C GLY A 20 -12.29 -8.22 -1.27
N HIS A 21 -11.57 -8.63 -0.23
CA HIS A 21 -10.38 -7.93 0.30
C HIS A 21 -9.23 -7.71 -0.71
N ILE A 22 -9.25 -8.40 -1.84
CA ILE A 22 -8.30 -8.14 -2.94
C ILE A 22 -8.98 -7.31 -4.03
N ALA A 23 -10.05 -7.82 -4.63
CA ALA A 23 -10.68 -7.21 -5.79
C ALA A 23 -11.31 -5.83 -5.51
N GLY A 24 -11.84 -5.63 -4.30
CA GLY A 24 -12.38 -4.34 -3.87
C GLY A 24 -11.30 -3.29 -3.63
N VAL A 25 -10.13 -3.71 -3.15
CA VAL A 25 -8.99 -2.83 -2.85
C VAL A 25 -8.16 -2.54 -4.11
N VAL A 26 -7.80 -3.60 -4.86
CA VAL A 26 -7.05 -3.48 -6.12
C VAL A 26 -8.02 -3.30 -7.29
N ASN A 27 -8.56 -2.11 -7.38
CA ASN A 27 -9.57 -1.72 -8.38
C ASN A 27 -9.13 -0.45 -9.11
N PRO A 28 -8.19 -0.56 -10.08
CA PRO A 28 -7.65 0.62 -10.74
C PRO A 28 -8.72 1.35 -11.57
N PRO A 29 -8.65 2.69 -11.68
CA PRO A 29 -9.67 3.51 -12.33
C PRO A 29 -10.00 3.11 -13.76
N HIS A 30 -9.02 2.62 -14.53
CA HIS A 30 -9.26 2.20 -15.92
C HIS A 30 -10.15 0.95 -16.03
N LYS A 31 -10.24 0.12 -14.98
CA LYS A 31 -11.17 -1.01 -14.92
C LYS A 31 -12.53 -0.61 -14.38
N ASN A 32 -12.56 0.37 -13.52
CA ASN A 32 -13.75 0.99 -12.93
C ASN A 32 -14.87 0.01 -12.53
N LYS A 33 -14.48 -1.09 -11.91
CA LYS A 33 -15.40 -2.15 -11.47
C LYS A 33 -15.81 -1.92 -10.02
N TYR A 34 -16.86 -2.62 -9.62
CA TYR A 34 -17.38 -2.61 -8.26
C TYR A 34 -17.84 -1.22 -7.82
N GLY A 35 -18.07 -1.04 -6.55
CA GLY A 35 -18.37 0.25 -5.96
C GLY A 35 -17.67 0.36 -4.62
N PHE A 36 -17.88 1.46 -3.93
CA PHE A 36 -17.38 1.67 -2.59
C PHE A 36 -18.32 2.60 -1.82
N TRP A 37 -18.20 2.60 -0.52
CA TRP A 37 -18.97 3.47 0.36
C TRP A 37 -18.03 4.35 1.17
N THR A 38 -18.48 5.58 1.41
CA THR A 38 -17.80 6.56 2.27
C THR A 38 -18.77 7.15 3.27
N ASN A 39 -18.26 7.61 4.39
CA ASN A 39 -18.98 8.41 5.36
C ASN A 39 -17.99 9.43 5.93
N ASP A 40 -18.43 10.66 6.13
CA ASP A 40 -17.60 11.70 6.72
C ASP A 40 -17.47 11.55 8.22
N GLU A 41 -18.37 10.81 8.83
CA GLU A 41 -18.35 10.51 10.25
C GLU A 41 -17.83 9.10 10.54
N LEU A 42 -17.26 8.94 11.75
CA LEU A 42 -16.80 7.66 12.28
C LEU A 42 -17.59 7.34 13.57
N PRO A 43 -18.85 6.92 13.46
CA PRO A 43 -19.64 6.53 14.64
C PRO A 43 -19.06 5.28 15.31
N GLU A 44 -19.49 5.00 16.54
CA GLU A 44 -18.95 3.90 17.36
C GLU A 44 -19.17 2.50 16.76
N THR A 45 -20.21 2.33 15.92
CA THR A 45 -20.54 1.03 15.36
C THR A 45 -20.50 1.02 13.83
N HIS A 46 -20.17 -0.13 13.27
CA HIS A 46 -20.12 -0.29 11.81
C HIS A 46 -21.51 -0.24 11.17
N GLU A 47 -22.56 -0.65 11.90
CA GLU A 47 -23.94 -0.53 11.42
C GLU A 47 -24.35 0.95 11.29
N ALA A 48 -24.03 1.78 12.27
CA ALA A 48 -24.31 3.21 12.20
C ALA A 48 -23.48 3.88 11.08
N TRP A 49 -22.22 3.46 10.91
CA TRP A 49 -21.39 3.94 9.82
C TRP A 49 -22.02 3.60 8.45
N LEU A 50 -22.43 2.36 8.25
CA LEU A 50 -23.02 1.91 7.00
C LEU A 50 -24.39 2.57 6.72
N ALA A 51 -25.18 2.80 7.76
CA ALA A 51 -26.48 3.48 7.63
C ALA A 51 -26.35 4.93 7.17
N GLY A 52 -25.24 5.60 7.50
CA GLY A 52 -24.93 6.98 7.08
C GLY A 52 -24.00 7.06 5.86
N ALA A 53 -23.61 5.92 5.29
CA ALA A 53 -22.65 5.91 4.19
C ALA A 53 -23.29 6.22 2.85
N GLU A 54 -22.56 6.98 2.02
CA GLU A 54 -22.88 7.23 0.63
C GLU A 54 -22.23 6.16 -0.26
N GLN A 55 -23.00 5.62 -1.19
CA GLN A 55 -22.52 4.65 -2.17
C GLN A 55 -22.00 5.36 -3.42
N HIS A 56 -20.83 4.95 -3.87
CA HIS A 56 -20.18 5.41 -5.11
C HIS A 56 -19.94 4.23 -6.04
N GLU A 57 -19.96 4.48 -7.34
CA GLU A 57 -19.62 3.48 -8.34
C GLU A 57 -18.12 3.54 -8.72
N GLY A 58 -17.57 2.39 -9.10
CA GLY A 58 -16.24 2.30 -9.66
C GLY A 58 -15.11 2.24 -8.63
N SER A 59 -13.97 2.79 -9.02
CA SER A 59 -12.74 2.73 -8.22
C SER A 59 -12.73 3.77 -7.10
N TRP A 60 -12.34 3.36 -5.89
CA TRP A 60 -12.13 4.25 -4.75
C TRP A 60 -10.80 5.04 -4.83
N TRP A 61 -9.87 4.69 -5.73
CA TRP A 61 -8.54 5.31 -5.82
C TRP A 61 -8.57 6.81 -6.10
N PRO A 62 -9.43 7.34 -7.03
CA PRO A 62 -9.55 8.77 -7.22
C PRO A 62 -10.02 9.52 -5.96
N HIS A 63 -10.96 8.91 -5.22
CA HIS A 63 -11.43 9.45 -3.94
C HIS A 63 -10.30 9.50 -2.89
N TRP A 64 -9.50 8.44 -2.79
CA TRP A 64 -8.32 8.40 -1.93
C TRP A 64 -7.28 9.46 -2.33
N GLN A 65 -7.00 9.61 -3.61
CA GLN A 65 -6.06 10.61 -4.09
C GLN A 65 -6.53 12.04 -3.75
N ALA A 66 -7.81 12.34 -3.93
CA ALA A 66 -8.40 13.63 -3.56
C ALA A 66 -8.22 13.90 -2.06
N TRP A 67 -8.56 12.93 -1.21
CA TRP A 67 -8.38 13.03 0.23
C TRP A 67 -6.93 13.27 0.65
N MET A 68 -5.98 12.57 0.03
CA MET A 68 -4.56 12.78 0.29
C MET A 68 -4.11 14.19 -0.07
N THR A 69 -4.58 14.72 -1.18
CA THR A 69 -4.28 16.10 -1.63
C THR A 69 -4.87 17.13 -0.68
N GLU A 70 -6.14 16.99 -0.30
CA GLU A 70 -6.85 17.89 0.62
C GLU A 70 -6.22 17.95 2.00
N ASN A 71 -5.64 16.84 2.45
CA ASN A 71 -4.96 16.75 3.75
C ASN A 71 -3.44 17.03 3.67
N GLY A 72 -2.93 17.47 2.53
CA GLY A 72 -1.52 17.82 2.34
C GLY A 72 -0.55 16.64 2.29
N TYR A 73 -1.05 15.41 2.11
CA TYR A 73 -0.21 14.21 1.99
C TYR A 73 0.27 13.96 0.56
N ALA A 74 -0.37 14.57 -0.42
CA ALA A 74 0.04 14.52 -1.82
C ALA A 74 -0.14 15.91 -2.45
N ASP A 75 0.92 16.43 -3.03
CA ASP A 75 0.84 17.65 -3.85
C ASP A 75 0.92 17.24 -5.32
N PRO A 76 -0.19 17.37 -6.08
CA PRO A 76 -0.19 17.03 -7.49
C PRO A 76 0.70 17.96 -8.33
N ALA A 77 1.09 19.13 -7.78
CA ALA A 77 2.04 20.05 -8.40
C ALA A 77 3.49 19.79 -7.96
N ALA A 78 3.72 18.85 -7.05
CA ALA A 78 5.08 18.52 -6.63
C ALA A 78 5.83 17.84 -7.76
N GLU A 79 6.60 18.61 -8.51
CA GLU A 79 7.59 18.09 -9.48
C GLU A 79 8.71 17.30 -8.81
N LYS A 80 8.78 17.33 -7.49
CA LYS A 80 9.89 16.79 -6.73
C LYS A 80 9.57 15.38 -6.24
N LEU A 81 9.87 14.41 -7.07
CA LEU A 81 10.10 13.06 -6.59
C LEU A 81 11.28 13.12 -5.60
N VAL A 82 11.07 12.61 -4.39
CA VAL A 82 12.20 12.42 -3.47
C VAL A 82 13.15 11.45 -4.16
N PRO A 83 14.41 11.83 -4.42
CA PRO A 83 15.34 10.92 -5.06
C PRO A 83 15.45 9.63 -4.25
N ALA A 84 15.43 8.50 -4.93
CA ALA A 84 15.72 7.24 -4.28
C ALA A 84 17.10 7.31 -3.63
N ARG A 85 17.22 6.82 -2.39
CA ARG A 85 18.54 6.76 -1.74
C ARG A 85 19.48 5.93 -2.59
N GLN A 86 20.67 6.49 -2.82
CA GLN A 86 21.73 5.77 -3.51
C GLN A 86 22.54 4.94 -2.52
N PRO A 87 23.18 3.85 -2.96
CA PRO A 87 24.13 3.13 -2.14
C PRO A 87 25.22 4.09 -1.62
N GLY A 88 25.40 4.13 -0.30
CA GLY A 88 26.36 5.01 0.36
C GLY A 88 25.79 6.34 0.91
N ASP A 89 24.52 6.65 0.68
CA ASP A 89 23.86 7.86 1.21
C ASP A 89 23.56 7.79 2.72
N GLY A 90 23.83 6.67 3.38
CA GLY A 90 23.54 6.46 4.80
C GLY A 90 24.80 6.07 5.58
N GLU A 91 24.62 5.87 6.89
CA GLU A 91 25.69 5.44 7.81
C GLU A 91 26.03 3.94 7.70
N LEU A 92 25.20 3.16 6.98
CA LEU A 92 25.40 1.72 6.83
C LEU A 92 26.31 1.44 5.63
N GLU A 93 27.26 0.53 5.83
CA GLU A 93 28.11 0.04 4.75
C GLU A 93 27.31 -0.69 3.68
N ILE A 94 27.78 -0.57 2.42
CA ILE A 94 27.24 -1.33 1.30
C ILE A 94 27.75 -2.77 1.45
N ILE A 95 26.83 -3.73 1.62
CA ILE A 95 27.18 -5.13 1.73
C ILE A 95 27.41 -5.74 0.33
N GLU A 96 26.44 -5.60 -0.54
CA GLU A 96 26.48 -6.09 -1.92
C GLU A 96 25.37 -5.43 -2.76
N PRO A 97 25.50 -5.39 -4.10
CA PRO A 97 24.43 -4.90 -4.97
C PRO A 97 23.14 -5.75 -4.85
N ALA A 98 21.99 -5.10 -4.93
CA ALA A 98 20.70 -5.81 -5.02
C ALA A 98 20.63 -6.67 -6.28
N PRO A 99 19.96 -7.81 -6.23
CA PRO A 99 19.19 -8.41 -5.13
C PRO A 99 20.04 -9.21 -4.13
N GLY A 100 21.35 -9.16 -4.21
CA GLY A 100 22.26 -9.91 -3.39
C GLY A 100 22.46 -11.38 -3.84
N ARG A 101 23.37 -12.08 -3.17
CA ARG A 101 23.69 -13.47 -3.49
C ARG A 101 22.70 -14.48 -2.92
N TYR A 102 22.06 -14.17 -1.80
CA TYR A 102 21.17 -15.10 -1.10
C TYR A 102 20.05 -15.62 -2.01
N VAL A 103 19.42 -14.75 -2.78
CA VAL A 103 18.31 -15.13 -3.70
C VAL A 103 18.75 -16.03 -4.87
N ARG A 104 20.04 -16.23 -5.06
CA ARG A 104 20.63 -17.09 -6.10
C ARG A 104 21.08 -18.44 -5.57
N MET A 105 21.09 -18.58 -4.23
CA MET A 105 21.54 -19.81 -3.59
C MET A 105 20.45 -20.88 -3.67
N THR A 106 20.84 -22.08 -4.01
CA THR A 106 19.97 -23.26 -3.95
C THR A 106 20.05 -23.90 -2.56
N ILE A 107 19.05 -24.71 -2.21
CA ILE A 107 19.05 -25.41 -0.90
C ILE A 107 20.32 -26.26 -0.70
N PRO A 108 20.81 -27.06 -1.66
CA PRO A 108 22.05 -27.81 -1.49
C PRO A 108 23.27 -26.92 -1.22
N GLU A 109 23.37 -25.77 -1.89
CA GLU A 109 24.46 -24.81 -1.63
C GLU A 109 24.41 -24.22 -0.22
N VAL A 110 23.19 -23.88 0.27
CA VAL A 110 23.00 -23.37 1.64
C VAL A 110 23.36 -24.41 2.68
N LEU A 111 23.06 -25.69 2.40
CA LEU A 111 23.37 -26.80 3.31
C LEU A 111 24.82 -27.28 3.19
N GLY A 112 25.58 -26.76 2.26
CA GLY A 112 26.97 -27.19 2.02
C GLY A 112 27.07 -28.61 1.40
N GLU A 113 26.01 -29.08 0.77
CA GLU A 113 25.92 -30.43 0.21
C GLU A 113 26.50 -30.53 -1.20
N VAL A 114 26.72 -29.38 -1.85
CA VAL A 114 27.33 -29.37 -3.21
C VAL A 114 28.61 -28.54 -3.18
N PRO A 115 29.74 -29.07 -3.65
CA PRO A 115 30.92 -28.28 -3.88
C PRO A 115 30.60 -27.18 -4.92
N THR A 116 30.85 -25.92 -4.59
CA THR A 116 30.79 -24.84 -5.57
C THR A 116 31.74 -25.16 -6.71
N SER A 117 31.22 -25.69 -7.83
CA SER A 117 32.04 -25.86 -9.04
C SER A 117 32.33 -24.46 -9.58
N SER A 118 33.54 -23.99 -9.33
CA SER A 118 34.13 -22.89 -10.08
C SER A 118 34.15 -23.29 -11.54
N LYS A 119 33.23 -22.78 -12.34
CA LYS A 119 33.40 -22.74 -13.79
C LYS A 119 33.95 -21.36 -14.15
N ALA A 120 35.16 -21.44 -14.66
CA ALA A 120 35.87 -20.37 -15.35
C ALA A 120 35.05 -19.81 -16.51
#